data_a7e2705de4dabb1cea5a788d605c8371
#
_entry.id   a7e2705de4dabb1cea5a788d605c8371
#
_cell.length_a   1.000
_cell.length_b   1.000
_cell.length_c   1.000
_cell.angle_alpha   90.00
_cell.angle_beta   90.00
_cell.angle_gamma   90.00
#
_symmetry.space_group_name_H-M   'P 1'
#
loop_
_entity.id
_entity.type
_entity.pdbx_description
1 polymer ?
#
loop_
_entity_poly.entity_id
_entity_poly.type
_entity_poly.pdbx_seq_one_letter_code
_entity_poly.pdbx_strand_id
1 'polypeptide(L)'
;MSDMKRRRFLALGLATPFLGRAAFAEEIGLTLPDELQSSVATRQNISSFRRIDWREHFDSLGKGAIVADTVSRALHYWGTDGTYKLYPTSVPISDELTRRGYTEVIKKVKNPTWTPTPSMRERDPSLPVTVPAGPQNPLGVRALYLSWQYYRIHGTHDTRKIGRRSSDGCIGLYNEQIIDLYDRVAVGTQVKLI
;
A
#
# COMPACT_ATOMS: atom_id res chain seq x y z
N MET A 1 44.64 -26.59 -64.72
CA MET A 1 43.86 -27.52 -65.35
C MET A 1 43.13 -28.32 -64.31
N SER A 2 42.15 -27.87 -63.69
CA SER A 2 41.16 -28.65 -62.94
C SER A 2 40.08 -27.71 -62.44
N ASP A 3 38.87 -27.94 -63.01
CA ASP A 3 37.65 -27.24 -62.67
C ASP A 3 37.21 -27.50 -61.24
N MET A 4 36.96 -26.47 -60.48
CA MET A 4 36.42 -26.59 -59.17
C MET A 4 34.99 -26.03 -59.15
N LYS A 5 33.99 -26.95 -59.27
CA LYS A 5 32.58 -26.68 -59.26
C LYS A 5 32.12 -26.08 -57.94
N ARG A 6 31.59 -24.85 -58.00
CA ARG A 6 30.93 -24.19 -56.88
C ARG A 6 29.55 -24.85 -56.64
N ARG A 7 29.43 -25.54 -55.49
CA ARG A 7 28.13 -25.99 -54.96
C ARG A 7 27.48 -24.82 -54.22
N ARG A 8 26.38 -24.35 -54.73
CA ARG A 8 25.49 -23.42 -54.04
C ARG A 8 24.66 -24.22 -53.03
N PHE A 9 24.83 -23.95 -51.71
CA PHE A 9 23.89 -24.38 -50.69
C PHE A 9 22.79 -23.34 -50.56
N LEU A 10 21.57 -23.72 -50.88
CA LEU A 10 20.35 -23.00 -50.50
C LEU A 10 20.04 -23.35 -49.04
N ALA A 11 20.21 -22.42 -48.15
CA ALA A 11 19.71 -22.53 -46.78
C ALA A 11 18.25 -22.07 -46.77
N LEU A 12 17.35 -23.02 -46.61
CA LEU A 12 15.94 -22.76 -46.32
C LEU A 12 15.82 -22.39 -44.85
N GLY A 13 15.68 -21.10 -44.54
CA GLY A 13 15.39 -20.61 -43.21
C GLY A 13 13.94 -20.83 -42.85
N LEU A 14 13.64 -21.81 -42.00
CA LEU A 14 12.36 -21.95 -41.34
C LEU A 14 12.25 -20.89 -40.24
N ALA A 15 11.54 -19.81 -40.52
CA ALA A 15 11.11 -18.87 -39.51
C ALA A 15 9.95 -19.47 -38.70
N THR A 16 10.22 -19.92 -37.48
CA THR A 16 9.18 -20.25 -36.51
C THR A 16 8.62 -18.96 -35.94
N PRO A 17 7.30 -18.72 -36.01
CA PRO A 17 6.72 -17.58 -35.32
C PRO A 17 6.78 -17.84 -33.79
N PHE A 18 7.42 -16.95 -33.06
CA PHE A 18 7.38 -16.87 -31.62
C PHE A 18 5.96 -16.40 -31.23
N LEU A 19 5.03 -17.35 -31.11
CA LEU A 19 3.71 -17.08 -30.54
C LEU A 19 3.88 -16.86 -29.04
N GLY A 20 3.64 -15.62 -28.62
CA GLY A 20 3.80 -15.17 -27.26
C GLY A 20 2.96 -15.98 -26.28
N ARG A 21 3.55 -16.25 -25.14
CA ARG A 21 3.02 -16.97 -23.98
C ARG A 21 1.72 -16.39 -23.39
N ALA A 22 1.20 -15.29 -23.94
CA ALA A 22 -0.05 -14.65 -23.52
C ALA A 22 -1.32 -15.38 -24.02
N ALA A 23 -1.24 -16.14 -25.13
CA ALA A 23 -2.41 -16.79 -25.71
C ALA A 23 -2.83 -18.09 -24.99
N PHE A 24 -1.96 -18.68 -24.16
CA PHE A 24 -2.27 -19.96 -23.49
C PHE A 24 -3.12 -19.82 -22.21
N ALA A 25 -3.22 -18.63 -21.63
CA ALA A 25 -4.01 -18.44 -20.41
C ALA A 25 -5.51 -18.31 -20.66
N GLU A 26 -5.89 -17.89 -21.86
CA GLU A 26 -7.29 -17.67 -22.23
C GLU A 26 -8.01 -18.97 -22.63
N GLU A 27 -7.26 -19.98 -23.06
CA GLU A 27 -7.83 -21.23 -23.57
C GLU A 27 -8.21 -22.25 -22.47
N ILE A 28 -7.75 -22.06 -21.24
CA ILE A 28 -8.04 -22.97 -20.10
C ILE A 28 -9.08 -22.42 -19.12
N GLY A 29 -9.69 -21.27 -19.41
CA GLY A 29 -10.80 -20.73 -18.60
C GLY A 29 -10.47 -20.48 -17.12
N LEU A 30 -9.19 -20.36 -16.77
CA LEU A 30 -8.74 -20.02 -15.44
C LEU A 30 -8.95 -18.51 -15.19
N THR A 31 -10.15 -18.14 -14.78
CA THR A 31 -10.39 -16.84 -14.16
C THR A 31 -9.71 -16.84 -12.80
N LEU A 32 -8.67 -16.01 -12.64
CA LEU A 32 -8.08 -15.77 -11.33
C LEU A 32 -9.15 -15.22 -10.38
N PRO A 33 -9.18 -15.65 -9.12
CA PRO A 33 -10.07 -15.07 -8.12
C PRO A 33 -9.95 -13.54 -8.09
N ASP A 34 -11.06 -12.86 -7.89
CA ASP A 34 -11.15 -11.39 -7.91
C ASP A 34 -10.14 -10.71 -6.97
N GLU A 35 -9.81 -11.34 -5.84
CA GLU A 35 -8.75 -10.92 -4.92
C GLU A 35 -7.34 -10.94 -5.52
N LEU A 36 -7.02 -11.93 -6.36
CA LEU A 36 -5.73 -12.00 -7.06
C LEU A 36 -5.64 -10.97 -8.18
N GLN A 37 -6.72 -10.74 -8.92
CA GLN A 37 -6.78 -9.69 -9.95
C GLN A 37 -6.63 -8.30 -9.32
N SER A 38 -7.30 -8.06 -8.19
CA SER A 38 -7.18 -6.83 -7.41
C SER A 38 -5.75 -6.61 -6.89
N SER A 39 -5.10 -7.65 -6.38
CA SER A 39 -3.72 -7.56 -5.89
C SER A 39 -2.69 -7.28 -6.99
N VAL A 40 -2.86 -7.87 -8.16
CA VAL A 40 -2.01 -7.63 -9.34
C VAL A 40 -2.18 -6.21 -9.87
N ALA A 41 -3.43 -5.72 -9.98
CA ALA A 41 -3.70 -4.36 -10.40
C ALA A 41 -3.15 -3.31 -9.43
N THR A 42 -3.17 -3.60 -8.13
CA THR A 42 -2.63 -2.71 -7.09
C THR A 42 -1.10 -2.61 -7.16
N ARG A 43 -0.41 -3.71 -7.46
CA ARG A 43 1.06 -3.73 -7.60
C ARG A 43 1.58 -2.83 -8.74
N GLN A 44 0.80 -2.62 -9.78
CA GLN A 44 1.18 -1.74 -10.90
C GLN A 44 1.12 -0.24 -10.55
N ASN A 45 0.48 0.13 -9.45
CA ASN A 45 0.34 1.51 -8.98
C ASN A 45 1.30 1.89 -7.84
N ILE A 46 2.32 1.07 -7.56
CA ILE A 46 3.34 1.39 -6.56
C ILE A 46 4.14 2.59 -7.05
N SER A 47 4.04 3.68 -6.32
CA SER A 47 4.79 4.91 -6.59
C SER A 47 6.29 4.70 -6.39
N SER A 48 7.08 5.53 -7.04
CA SER A 48 8.52 5.61 -6.81
C SER A 48 8.77 6.02 -5.35
N PHE A 49 9.22 5.09 -4.53
CA PHE A 49 9.62 5.38 -3.16
C PHE A 49 10.90 6.19 -3.16
N ARG A 50 10.90 7.31 -2.47
CA ARG A 50 12.11 8.06 -2.21
C ARG A 50 12.77 7.59 -0.92
N ARG A 51 14.10 7.70 -0.86
CA ARG A 51 14.83 7.42 0.35
C ARG A 51 14.60 8.55 1.35
N ILE A 52 14.21 8.19 2.57
CA ILE A 52 14.01 9.11 3.69
C ILE A 52 14.88 8.63 4.84
N ASP A 53 15.49 9.57 5.57
CA ASP A 53 16.19 9.29 6.83
C ASP A 53 15.37 9.89 7.98
N TRP A 54 15.12 9.11 9.03
CA TRP A 54 14.38 9.58 10.20
C TRP A 54 15.04 10.77 10.89
N ARG A 55 16.38 10.90 10.79
CA ARG A 55 17.16 12.01 11.38
C ARG A 55 16.82 13.37 10.77
N GLU A 56 16.27 13.40 9.57
CA GLU A 56 15.77 14.63 8.94
C GLU A 56 14.43 15.10 9.54
N HIS A 57 13.82 14.24 10.36
CA HIS A 57 12.47 14.46 10.86
C HIS A 57 12.34 14.42 12.38
N PHE A 58 13.25 13.76 13.10
CA PHE A 58 13.18 13.58 14.55
C PHE A 58 14.58 13.67 15.15
N ASP A 59 14.66 14.26 16.35
CA ASP A 59 15.93 14.41 17.10
C ASP A 59 16.47 13.07 17.62
N SER A 60 15.56 12.12 17.87
CA SER A 60 15.90 10.76 18.31
C SER A 60 14.83 9.77 17.87
N LEU A 61 15.14 8.46 17.87
CA LEU A 61 14.14 7.44 17.59
C LEU A 61 13.09 7.26 18.69
N GLY A 62 13.38 7.66 19.93
CA GLY A 62 12.45 7.48 21.04
C GLY A 62 11.99 6.03 21.18
N LYS A 63 10.67 5.79 21.02
CA LYS A 63 10.05 4.46 20.98
C LYS A 63 9.85 3.91 19.55
N GLY A 64 10.63 4.38 18.60
CA GLY A 64 10.48 4.19 17.17
C GLY A 64 9.93 5.43 16.48
N ALA A 65 10.09 5.48 15.16
CA ALA A 65 9.66 6.60 14.33
C ALA A 65 8.93 6.12 13.08
N ILE A 66 7.90 6.87 12.70
CA ILE A 66 7.14 6.67 11.46
C ILE A 66 7.14 7.97 10.66
N VAL A 67 7.47 7.90 9.39
CA VAL A 67 7.24 8.98 8.41
C VAL A 67 6.26 8.46 7.37
N ALA A 68 5.08 9.11 7.28
CA ALA A 68 4.11 8.86 6.24
C ALA A 68 4.26 9.94 5.15
N ASP A 69 4.87 9.56 4.03
CA ASP A 69 5.04 10.43 2.87
C ASP A 69 3.79 10.36 1.99
N THR A 70 3.00 11.44 2.03
CA THR A 70 1.75 11.53 1.27
C THR A 70 1.97 11.74 -0.22
N VAL A 71 3.15 12.19 -0.63
CA VAL A 71 3.51 12.39 -2.04
C VAL A 71 3.89 11.07 -2.70
N SER A 72 4.83 10.32 -2.11
CA SER A 72 5.23 9.01 -2.60
C SER A 72 4.26 7.89 -2.21
N ARG A 73 3.29 8.18 -1.34
CA ARG A 73 2.30 7.22 -0.83
C ARG A 73 2.96 6.01 -0.17
N ALA A 74 3.91 6.31 0.71
CA ALA A 74 4.70 5.34 1.41
C ALA A 74 4.78 5.66 2.92
N LEU A 75 4.79 4.62 3.73
CA LEU A 75 5.05 4.72 5.17
C LEU A 75 6.39 4.07 5.47
N HIS A 76 7.26 4.84 6.08
CA HIS A 76 8.56 4.41 6.56
C HIS A 76 8.50 4.21 8.08
N TYR A 77 9.01 3.10 8.57
CA TYR A 77 9.12 2.80 9.99
C TYR A 77 10.57 2.47 10.35
N TRP A 78 11.04 3.04 11.45
CA TRP A 78 12.33 2.71 12.08
C TRP A 78 12.10 2.29 13.52
N GLY A 79 12.53 1.07 13.84
CA GLY A 79 12.53 0.52 15.19
C GLY A 79 13.80 0.85 15.94
N THR A 80 13.72 0.81 17.28
CA THR A 80 14.88 1.01 18.17
C THR A 80 15.91 -0.11 18.09
N ASP A 81 15.53 -1.24 17.52
CA ASP A 81 16.37 -2.41 17.24
C ASP A 81 17.14 -2.31 15.92
N GLY A 82 17.08 -1.18 15.23
CA GLY A 82 17.67 -0.96 13.91
C GLY A 82 16.81 -1.47 12.74
N THR A 83 15.64 -2.02 13.01
CA THR A 83 14.72 -2.45 11.94
C THR A 83 14.25 -1.25 11.13
N TYR A 84 14.28 -1.39 9.80
CA TYR A 84 13.62 -0.48 8.86
C TYR A 84 12.57 -1.24 8.05
N LYS A 85 11.40 -0.63 7.90
CA LYS A 85 10.30 -1.14 7.07
C LYS A 85 9.73 -0.05 6.19
N LEU A 86 9.31 -0.44 5.00
CA LEU A 86 8.69 0.42 4.01
C LEU A 86 7.40 -0.23 3.51
N TYR A 87 6.29 0.50 3.59
CA TYR A 87 4.97 0.02 3.18
C TYR A 87 4.33 0.97 2.18
N PRO A 88 3.75 0.48 1.08
CA PRO A 88 2.86 1.28 0.24
C PRO A 88 1.59 1.60 1.02
N THR A 89 1.06 2.82 0.84
CA THR A 89 -0.11 3.28 1.58
C THR A 89 -1.16 3.93 0.70
N SER A 90 -2.42 3.90 1.15
CA SER A 90 -3.39 4.91 0.74
C SER A 90 -3.18 6.18 1.58
N VAL A 91 -3.41 7.33 0.96
CA VAL A 91 -3.23 8.64 1.59
C VAL A 91 -4.48 9.50 1.33
N PRO A 92 -4.63 10.65 2.03
CA PRO A 92 -5.79 11.52 1.85
C PRO A 92 -6.04 11.90 0.40
N ILE A 93 -7.32 11.94 0.01
CA ILE A 93 -7.75 12.18 -1.38
C ILE A 93 -7.44 13.62 -1.84
N SER A 94 -7.41 14.57 -0.93
CA SER A 94 -7.12 15.97 -1.20
C SER A 94 -6.16 16.57 -0.17
N ASP A 95 -5.60 17.74 -0.49
CA ASP A 95 -4.69 18.44 0.42
C ASP A 95 -5.42 19.03 1.63
N GLU A 96 -6.70 19.40 1.47
CA GLU A 96 -7.55 19.89 2.56
C GLU A 96 -7.80 18.81 3.62
N LEU A 97 -7.82 17.55 3.22
CA LEU A 97 -7.95 16.39 4.12
C LEU A 97 -6.59 15.87 4.61
N THR A 98 -5.48 16.44 4.10
CA THR A 98 -4.12 16.04 4.44
C THR A 98 -3.58 16.92 5.57
N ARG A 99 -3.63 16.43 6.79
CA ARG A 99 -2.92 17.07 7.89
C ARG A 99 -1.45 16.64 7.86
N ARG A 100 -0.53 17.62 7.77
CA ARG A 100 0.93 17.42 7.85
C ARG A 100 1.46 17.88 9.19
N GLY A 101 2.59 17.30 9.61
CA GLY A 101 3.25 17.65 10.86
C GLY A 101 3.46 16.47 11.79
N TYR A 102 3.70 16.76 13.05
CA TYR A 102 4.06 15.77 14.07
C TYR A 102 2.84 15.31 14.88
N THR A 103 2.82 14.04 15.17
CA THR A 103 1.85 13.35 16.01
C THR A 103 2.52 12.12 16.65
N GLU A 104 1.78 11.33 17.39
CA GLU A 104 2.26 10.08 17.97
C GLU A 104 1.16 9.03 18.03
N VAL A 105 1.55 7.78 18.17
CA VAL A 105 0.61 6.67 18.40
C VAL A 105 0.17 6.70 19.86
N ILE A 106 -1.11 6.96 20.11
CA ILE A 106 -1.68 7.01 21.46
C ILE A 106 -2.44 5.75 21.85
N LYS A 107 -2.88 4.95 20.86
CA LYS A 107 -3.65 3.72 21.12
C LYS A 107 -3.50 2.73 19.97
N LYS A 108 -3.46 1.43 20.32
CA LYS A 108 -3.42 0.31 19.40
C LYS A 108 -4.69 -0.53 19.55
N VAL A 109 -5.37 -0.85 18.45
CA VAL A 109 -6.64 -1.62 18.48
C VAL A 109 -6.57 -2.78 17.51
N LYS A 110 -6.88 -3.97 18.00
CA LYS A 110 -7.13 -5.19 17.20
C LYS A 110 -8.61 -5.26 16.85
N ASN A 111 -8.92 -5.64 15.63
CA ASN A 111 -10.29 -5.77 15.12
C ASN A 111 -11.15 -4.52 15.45
N PRO A 112 -10.77 -3.34 14.92
CA PRO A 112 -11.44 -2.09 15.25
C PRO A 112 -12.87 -2.08 14.72
N THR A 113 -13.73 -1.33 15.41
CA THR A 113 -15.03 -0.88 14.88
C THR A 113 -14.82 0.44 14.17
N TRP A 114 -15.43 0.62 13.00
CA TRP A 114 -15.39 1.88 12.27
C TRP A 114 -16.67 2.67 12.48
N THR A 115 -16.53 3.95 12.80
CA THR A 115 -17.62 4.92 12.88
C THR A 115 -17.26 6.10 12.00
N PRO A 116 -18.11 6.48 11.03
CA PRO A 116 -17.89 7.68 10.22
C PRO A 116 -17.76 8.92 11.10
N THR A 117 -16.87 9.83 10.70
CA THR A 117 -16.76 11.13 11.36
C THR A 117 -17.99 12.01 11.07
N PRO A 118 -18.28 13.04 11.87
CA PRO A 118 -19.34 13.98 11.56
C PRO A 118 -19.26 14.56 10.14
N SER A 119 -18.07 14.99 9.72
CA SER A 119 -17.85 15.54 8.37
C SER A 119 -18.05 14.53 7.24
N MET A 120 -17.77 13.23 7.48
CA MET A 120 -18.12 12.19 6.52
C MET A 120 -19.62 12.06 6.36
N ARG A 121 -20.39 12.10 7.45
CA ARG A 121 -21.87 12.03 7.42
C ARG A 121 -22.51 13.25 6.79
N GLU A 122 -21.93 14.42 6.96
CA GLU A 122 -22.35 15.64 6.29
C GLU A 122 -22.23 15.53 4.77
N ARG A 123 -21.12 14.93 4.30
CA ARG A 123 -20.89 14.69 2.86
C ARG A 123 -21.72 13.53 2.30
N ASP A 124 -21.95 12.52 3.11
CA ASP A 124 -22.73 11.33 2.74
C ASP A 124 -23.57 10.84 3.91
N PRO A 125 -24.84 11.32 4.01
CA PRO A 125 -25.77 10.90 5.05
C PRO A 125 -26.19 9.43 5.00
N SER A 126 -25.93 8.73 3.88
CA SER A 126 -26.24 7.30 3.71
C SER A 126 -25.28 6.36 4.44
N LEU A 127 -24.14 6.88 4.92
CA LEU A 127 -23.15 6.08 5.64
C LEU A 127 -23.74 5.40 6.88
N PRO A 128 -23.37 4.14 7.15
CA PRO A 128 -23.86 3.41 8.30
C PRO A 128 -23.49 4.10 9.61
N VAL A 129 -24.27 3.90 10.66
CA VAL A 129 -23.98 4.45 11.99
C VAL A 129 -22.62 3.94 12.46
N THR A 130 -22.36 2.65 12.25
CA THR A 130 -21.06 2.01 12.58
C THR A 130 -20.93 0.73 11.76
N VAL A 131 -19.68 0.31 11.53
CA VAL A 131 -19.34 -0.98 10.93
C VAL A 131 -18.54 -1.78 11.96
N PRO A 132 -19.04 -2.94 12.43
CA PRO A 132 -18.33 -3.78 13.37
C PRO A 132 -17.04 -4.34 12.76
N ALA A 133 -16.19 -4.92 13.60
CA ALA A 133 -15.03 -5.68 13.13
C ALA A 133 -15.46 -6.78 12.15
N GLY A 134 -14.70 -6.97 11.09
CA GLY A 134 -14.99 -7.98 10.08
C GLY A 134 -14.44 -7.65 8.70
N PRO A 135 -14.69 -8.53 7.71
CA PRO A 135 -14.12 -8.42 6.37
C PRO A 135 -14.48 -7.13 5.64
N GLN A 136 -15.62 -6.54 5.95
CA GLN A 136 -16.12 -5.31 5.32
C GLN A 136 -15.75 -4.03 6.09
N ASN A 137 -14.96 -4.14 7.16
CA ASN A 137 -14.60 -2.97 7.96
C ASN A 137 -13.56 -2.11 7.23
N PRO A 138 -13.83 -0.80 7.02
CA PRO A 138 -12.91 0.10 6.34
C PRO A 138 -11.53 0.24 7.01
N LEU A 139 -11.43 -0.03 8.32
CA LEU A 139 -10.17 0.02 9.07
C LEU A 139 -9.38 -1.30 9.02
N GLY A 140 -9.91 -2.32 8.35
CA GLY A 140 -9.28 -3.64 8.31
C GLY A 140 -9.14 -4.29 9.68
N VAL A 141 -8.05 -5.04 9.88
CA VAL A 141 -7.85 -5.91 11.05
C VAL A 141 -7.12 -5.25 12.23
N ARG A 142 -6.43 -4.13 12.03
CA ARG A 142 -5.64 -3.41 13.04
C ARG A 142 -5.71 -1.91 12.79
N ALA A 143 -5.65 -1.12 13.87
CA ALA A 143 -5.54 0.33 13.80
C ALA A 143 -4.60 0.89 14.88
N LEU A 144 -3.77 1.84 14.49
CA LEU A 144 -2.95 2.70 15.33
C LEU A 144 -3.61 4.08 15.34
N TYR A 145 -4.10 4.50 16.50
CA TYR A 145 -4.73 5.80 16.67
C TYR A 145 -3.66 6.84 16.96
N LEU A 146 -3.72 7.95 16.26
CA LEU A 146 -2.80 9.07 16.43
C LEU A 146 -3.35 10.08 17.43
N SER A 147 -2.50 10.95 17.98
CA SER A 147 -2.91 12.02 18.88
C SER A 147 -3.85 13.05 18.22
N TRP A 148 -3.84 13.12 16.90
CA TRP A 148 -4.80 13.91 16.16
C TRP A 148 -6.17 13.22 16.10
N GLN A 149 -7.21 13.96 16.43
CA GLN A 149 -8.58 13.47 16.40
C GLN A 149 -8.92 12.91 14.99
N TYR A 150 -9.53 11.72 14.93
CA TYR A 150 -9.92 10.98 13.74
C TYR A 150 -8.79 10.46 12.85
N TYR A 151 -7.52 10.75 13.13
CA TYR A 151 -6.40 10.24 12.34
C TYR A 151 -5.91 8.88 12.84
N ARG A 152 -5.68 7.97 11.89
CA ARG A 152 -5.24 6.59 12.15
C ARG A 152 -4.31 6.10 11.06
N ILE A 153 -3.46 5.15 11.43
CA ILE A 153 -2.79 4.24 10.50
C ILE A 153 -3.50 2.90 10.67
N HIS A 154 -4.05 2.31 9.60
CA HIS A 154 -4.93 1.15 9.72
C HIS A 154 -4.86 0.22 8.51
N GLY A 155 -5.41 -0.99 8.61
CA GLY A 155 -5.62 -1.89 7.48
C GLY A 155 -6.72 -1.41 6.54
N THR A 156 -7.09 -2.25 5.58
CA THR A 156 -8.20 -1.94 4.69
C THR A 156 -8.92 -3.21 4.25
N HIS A 157 -10.21 -3.12 4.00
CA HIS A 157 -10.98 -4.14 3.31
C HIS A 157 -10.88 -4.00 1.77
N ASP A 158 -10.48 -2.81 1.29
CA ASP A 158 -10.36 -2.53 -0.14
C ASP A 158 -8.89 -2.25 -0.52
N THR A 159 -8.24 -3.30 -1.00
CA THR A 159 -6.81 -3.26 -1.36
C THR A 159 -6.52 -2.37 -2.57
N ARG A 160 -7.53 -2.04 -3.41
CA ARG A 160 -7.41 -1.15 -4.56
C ARG A 160 -7.06 0.29 -4.16
N LYS A 161 -7.31 0.65 -2.90
CA LYS A 161 -6.99 1.97 -2.33
C LYS A 161 -5.49 2.17 -2.11
N ILE A 162 -4.74 1.09 -1.88
CA ILE A 162 -3.30 1.18 -1.59
C ILE A 162 -2.53 1.71 -2.80
N GLY A 163 -1.60 2.63 -2.54
CA GLY A 163 -0.87 3.37 -3.59
C GLY A 163 -1.65 4.53 -4.20
N ARG A 164 -2.82 4.90 -3.65
CA ARG A 164 -3.69 5.96 -4.19
C ARG A 164 -4.06 7.03 -3.16
N ARG A 165 -4.45 8.19 -3.66
CA ARG A 165 -5.14 9.22 -2.88
C ARG A 165 -6.62 8.83 -2.78
N SER A 166 -7.04 8.27 -1.65
CA SER A 166 -8.36 7.63 -1.52
C SER A 166 -8.94 7.62 -0.11
N SER A 167 -8.29 8.25 0.88
CA SER A 167 -8.77 8.31 2.25
C SER A 167 -9.32 9.68 2.65
N ASP A 168 -10.08 9.74 3.73
CA ASP A 168 -10.56 10.99 4.34
C ASP A 168 -9.63 11.50 5.46
N GLY A 169 -8.32 11.30 5.33
CA GLY A 169 -7.33 11.78 6.29
C GLY A 169 -6.41 10.69 6.84
N CYS A 170 -6.87 9.45 6.91
CA CYS A 170 -6.11 8.33 7.45
C CYS A 170 -5.08 7.77 6.46
N ILE A 171 -4.14 6.98 7.00
CA ILE A 171 -3.12 6.25 6.23
C ILE A 171 -3.51 4.77 6.24
N GLY A 172 -3.84 4.21 5.07
CA GLY A 172 -4.26 2.82 4.93
C GLY A 172 -3.12 1.93 4.42
N LEU A 173 -3.02 0.72 4.95
CA LEU A 173 -2.08 -0.33 4.55
C LEU A 173 -2.84 -1.60 4.15
N TYR A 174 -2.15 -2.54 3.49
CA TYR A 174 -2.64 -3.92 3.40
C TYR A 174 -2.79 -4.53 4.81
N ASN A 175 -3.72 -5.47 4.98
CA ASN A 175 -3.98 -6.07 6.29
C ASN A 175 -2.76 -6.81 6.87
N GLU A 176 -2.00 -7.52 6.07
CA GLU A 176 -0.75 -8.17 6.48
C GLU A 176 0.33 -7.17 6.89
N GLN A 177 0.39 -6.02 6.22
CA GLN A 177 1.36 -4.97 6.53
C GLN A 177 1.02 -4.21 7.81
N ILE A 178 -0.26 -3.90 8.03
CA ILE A 178 -0.65 -3.28 9.29
C ILE A 178 -0.48 -4.24 10.48
N ILE A 179 -0.59 -5.55 10.29
CA ILE A 179 -0.27 -6.53 11.34
C ILE A 179 1.22 -6.44 11.68
N ASP A 180 2.12 -6.52 10.67
CA ASP A 180 3.57 -6.41 10.87
C ASP A 180 3.94 -5.08 11.56
N LEU A 181 3.41 -3.96 11.10
CA LEU A 181 3.65 -2.65 11.70
C LEU A 181 3.08 -2.56 13.14
N TYR A 182 1.87 -3.05 13.34
CA TYR A 182 1.21 -3.06 14.65
C TYR A 182 2.02 -3.81 15.70
N ASP A 183 2.60 -4.93 15.36
CA ASP A 183 3.36 -5.75 16.31
C ASP A 183 4.69 -5.07 16.70
N ARG A 184 5.25 -4.22 15.83
CA ARG A 184 6.52 -3.48 16.06
C ARG A 184 6.32 -2.17 16.79
N VAL A 185 5.22 -1.47 16.55
CA VAL A 185 4.96 -0.12 17.05
C VAL A 185 4.52 -0.15 18.51
N ALA A 186 5.11 0.71 19.34
CA ALA A 186 4.68 0.96 20.71
C ALA A 186 3.77 2.20 20.81
N VAL A 187 2.97 2.31 21.87
CA VAL A 187 2.32 3.57 22.23
C VAL A 187 3.40 4.59 22.60
N GLY A 188 3.31 5.79 22.03
CA GLY A 188 4.33 6.83 22.10
C GLY A 188 5.35 6.78 20.96
N THR A 189 5.19 5.87 19.95
CA THR A 189 5.96 5.94 18.71
C THR A 189 5.66 7.24 17.99
N GLN A 190 6.72 7.97 17.63
CA GLN A 190 6.64 9.25 16.93
C GLN A 190 6.15 9.06 15.50
N VAL A 191 5.32 9.98 15.03
CA VAL A 191 4.79 9.94 13.67
C VAL A 191 4.89 11.33 13.04
N LYS A 192 5.35 11.42 11.80
CA LYS A 192 5.32 12.62 10.98
C LYS A 192 4.63 12.33 9.65
N LEU A 193 3.65 13.13 9.29
CA LEU A 193 3.07 13.17 7.95
C LEU A 193 3.71 14.31 7.16
N ILE A 194 4.23 14.00 5.94
CA ILE A 194 4.89 14.95 5.03
C ILE A 194 4.26 14.94 3.65
#